data_6aa7c2f5c8ec65ba0cebb1476983922f
#
_entry.id   6aa7c2f5c8ec65ba0cebb1476983922f
#
_cell.length_a   1.000
_cell.length_b   1.000
_cell.length_c   1.000
_cell.angle_alpha   90.00
_cell.angle_beta   90.00
_cell.angle_gamma   90.00
#
_symmetry.space_group_name_H-M   'P 1'
#
loop_
_entity.id
_entity.type
_entity.pdbx_description
1 polymer ?
#
loop_
_entity_poly.entity_id
_entity_poly.type
_entity_poly.pdbx_seq_one_letter_code
_entity_poly.pdbx_strand_id
1 'polypeptide(L)'
;MILFRKPRYFNRVHTGFEWNKYNQTHYDFDNPPPKIVQGYKFNIFYPDLIDKGATPQFKLLPVDNGEYCILRVTAGPPYEDIAFKIVNREWEYGYKRGFRCQFHNNIFQLWFHFKRYRYRR
;
A
#
# COMPACT_ATOMS: atom_id res chain seq x y z
N MET A 1 27.46 -6.96 19.20
CA MET A 1 26.67 -7.80 18.27
C MET A 1 25.38 -7.08 17.91
N ILE A 2 25.08 -7.00 16.61
CA ILE A 2 23.84 -6.39 16.15
C ILE A 2 22.78 -7.48 16.06
N LEU A 3 21.67 -7.27 16.75
CA LEU A 3 20.52 -8.18 16.66
C LEU A 3 19.55 -7.60 15.64
N PHE A 4 19.34 -8.33 14.56
CA PHE A 4 18.36 -7.93 13.56
C PHE A 4 16.96 -8.21 14.06
N ARG A 5 16.04 -7.30 13.76
CA ARG A 5 14.66 -7.40 14.19
C ARG A 5 13.72 -6.83 13.14
N LYS A 6 12.48 -7.26 13.19
CA LYS A 6 11.47 -6.73 12.31
C LYS A 6 10.94 -5.40 12.84
N PRO A 7 10.65 -4.45 11.96
CA PRO A 7 10.04 -3.20 12.40
C PRO A 7 8.59 -3.43 12.83
N ARG A 8 8.13 -2.59 13.73
CA ARG A 8 6.69 -2.54 14.02
C ARG A 8 6.00 -1.79 12.90
N TYR A 9 4.74 -2.11 12.67
CA TYR A 9 3.97 -1.46 11.63
C TYR A 9 2.51 -1.36 12.01
N PHE A 10 1.83 -0.42 11.37
CA PHE A 10 0.38 -0.27 11.47
C PHE A 10 -0.14 0.01 10.06
N ASN A 11 -0.99 -0.87 9.57
CA ASN A 11 -1.48 -0.77 8.20
C ASN A 11 -2.99 -0.67 8.17
N ARG A 12 -3.48 0.02 7.14
CA ARG A 12 -4.90 0.05 6.84
C ARG A 12 -5.12 -0.37 5.40
N VAL A 13 -6.18 -1.15 5.20
CA VAL A 13 -6.65 -1.52 3.87
C VAL A 13 -7.94 -0.75 3.63
N HIS A 14 -7.92 0.09 2.59
CA HIS A 14 -9.11 0.86 2.23
C HIS A 14 -9.93 0.06 1.24
N THR A 15 -11.16 -0.27 1.61
CA THR A 15 -12.07 -1.01 0.76
C THR A 15 -13.32 -0.19 0.51
N GLY A 16 -14.00 -0.48 -0.57
CA GLY A 16 -15.24 0.21 -0.89
C GLY A 16 -15.86 -0.37 -2.15
N PHE A 17 -16.98 0.23 -2.51
CA PHE A 17 -17.70 -0.15 -3.73
C PHE A 17 -17.18 0.64 -4.91
N GLU A 18 -17.10 -0.02 -6.06
CA GLU A 18 -16.80 0.67 -7.30
C GLU A 18 -18.09 0.75 -8.10
N TRP A 19 -18.64 1.95 -8.21
CA TRP A 19 -19.90 2.19 -8.92
C TRP A 19 -19.63 2.56 -10.38
N ASN A 20 -19.17 1.57 -11.15
CA ASN A 20 -19.03 1.74 -12.58
C ASN A 20 -20.37 1.52 -13.27
N LYS A 21 -20.41 1.67 -14.57
CA LYS A 21 -21.65 1.55 -15.31
C LYS A 21 -22.28 0.17 -15.22
N TYR A 22 -21.46 -0.88 -15.22
CA TYR A 22 -21.96 -2.25 -15.06
C TYR A 22 -22.59 -2.43 -13.67
N ASN A 23 -21.91 -1.98 -12.63
CA ASN A 23 -22.41 -2.13 -11.27
C ASN A 23 -23.67 -1.32 -11.03
N GLN A 24 -23.78 -0.14 -11.63
CA GLN A 24 -25.00 0.66 -11.52
C GLN A 24 -26.21 -0.03 -12.17
N THR A 25 -25.97 -0.88 -13.17
CA THR A 25 -27.02 -1.63 -13.83
C THR A 25 -27.46 -2.84 -13.03
N HIS A 26 -26.51 -3.53 -12.39
CA HIS A 26 -26.77 -4.82 -11.73
C HIS A 26 -26.91 -4.75 -10.22
N TYR A 27 -26.53 -3.63 -9.60
CA TYR A 27 -26.53 -3.49 -8.14
C TYR A 27 -27.15 -2.15 -7.74
N ASP A 28 -27.63 -2.07 -6.50
CA ASP A 28 -28.14 -0.83 -5.92
C ASP A 28 -27.77 -0.79 -4.43
N PHE A 29 -28.27 0.21 -3.70
CA PHE A 29 -27.95 0.35 -2.29
C PHE A 29 -28.43 -0.80 -1.44
N ASP A 30 -29.53 -1.43 -1.82
CA ASP A 30 -30.06 -2.58 -1.07
C ASP A 30 -29.37 -3.88 -1.43
N ASN A 31 -28.74 -3.92 -2.60
CA ASN A 31 -28.00 -5.08 -3.09
C ASN A 31 -26.70 -4.60 -3.73
N PRO A 32 -25.73 -4.19 -2.89
CA PRO A 32 -24.50 -3.59 -3.40
C PRO A 32 -23.56 -4.61 -4.02
N PRO A 33 -22.63 -4.13 -4.88
CA PRO A 33 -21.60 -5.02 -5.40
C PRO A 33 -20.63 -5.43 -4.31
N PRO A 34 -19.78 -6.44 -4.57
CA PRO A 34 -18.72 -6.78 -3.63
C PRO A 34 -17.78 -5.60 -3.41
N LYS A 35 -17.31 -5.43 -2.19
CA LYS A 35 -16.29 -4.45 -1.90
C LYS A 35 -14.96 -4.88 -2.49
N ILE A 36 -14.21 -3.93 -3.01
CA ILE A 36 -12.88 -4.17 -3.54
C ILE A 36 -11.86 -3.35 -2.78
N VAL A 37 -10.61 -3.75 -2.85
CA VAL A 37 -9.51 -2.99 -2.27
C VAL A 37 -9.25 -1.78 -3.15
N GLN A 38 -9.28 -0.59 -2.54
CA GLN A 38 -9.09 0.68 -3.26
C GLN A 38 -7.76 1.33 -2.95
N GLY A 39 -7.07 0.86 -1.91
CA GLY A 39 -5.77 1.40 -1.55
C GLY A 39 -5.28 0.85 -0.23
N TYR A 40 -4.08 1.29 0.14
CA TYR A 40 -3.43 0.88 1.37
C TYR A 40 -2.76 2.06 2.04
N LYS A 41 -2.67 2.00 3.37
CA LYS A 41 -1.85 2.93 4.13
C LYS A 41 -0.91 2.10 4.99
N PHE A 42 0.38 2.12 4.63
CA PHE A 42 1.41 1.44 5.39
C PHE A 42 2.17 2.46 6.25
N ASN A 43 2.31 2.14 7.52
CA ASN A 43 3.06 2.96 8.46
C ASN A 43 4.03 2.03 9.17
N ILE A 44 5.33 2.19 8.91
CA ILE A 44 6.36 1.29 9.42
C ILE A 44 7.33 2.10 10.26
N PHE A 45 7.61 1.62 11.47
CA PHE A 45 8.37 2.36 12.47
C PHE A 45 9.82 1.91 12.48
N TYR A 46 10.74 2.87 12.30
CA TYR A 46 12.18 2.62 12.29
C TYR A 46 12.89 3.56 13.26
N PRO A 47 12.64 3.46 14.58
CA PRO A 47 13.22 4.41 15.52
C PRO A 47 14.71 4.24 15.78
N ASP A 48 15.27 3.06 15.49
CA ASP A 48 16.62 2.72 15.94
C ASP A 48 17.57 2.44 14.78
N LEU A 49 17.36 3.07 13.62
CA LEU A 49 18.27 2.93 12.49
C LEU A 49 19.69 3.35 12.91
N ILE A 50 20.65 2.48 12.61
CA ILE A 50 22.07 2.78 12.88
C ILE A 50 22.51 3.96 12.04
N ASP A 51 22.17 3.93 10.75
CA ASP A 51 22.44 5.04 9.85
C ASP A 51 21.23 5.98 9.84
N LYS A 52 21.36 7.08 10.55
CA LYS A 52 20.26 8.05 10.65
C LYS A 52 19.97 8.79 9.34
N GLY A 53 20.89 8.73 8.40
CA GLY A 53 20.68 9.31 7.08
C GLY A 53 20.01 8.37 6.10
N ALA A 54 19.83 7.11 6.45
CA ALA A 54 19.19 6.15 5.58
C ALA A 54 17.68 6.41 5.50
N THR A 55 17.13 6.27 4.29
CA THR A 55 15.70 6.40 4.05
C THR A 55 15.16 5.05 3.61
N PRO A 56 14.05 4.56 4.18
CA PRO A 56 13.45 3.31 3.72
C PRO A 56 13.07 3.39 2.25
N GLN A 57 13.19 2.27 1.57
CA GLN A 57 12.83 2.12 0.16
C GLN A 57 11.93 0.93 -0.01
N PHE A 58 11.16 0.93 -1.08
CA PHE A 58 10.27 -0.19 -1.38
C PHE A 58 10.46 -0.69 -2.80
N LYS A 59 10.11 -1.95 -2.98
CA LYS A 59 10.09 -2.60 -4.29
C LYS A 59 8.82 -3.40 -4.43
N LEU A 60 8.34 -3.54 -5.66
CA LEU A 60 7.16 -4.31 -5.98
C LEU A 60 7.55 -5.48 -6.86
N LEU A 61 7.07 -6.67 -6.52
CA LEU A 61 7.30 -7.89 -7.29
C LEU A 61 5.96 -8.53 -7.60
N PRO A 62 5.54 -8.55 -8.88
CA PRO A 62 4.28 -9.21 -9.24
C PRO A 62 4.33 -10.71 -8.95
N VAL A 63 3.24 -11.24 -8.44
CA VAL A 63 3.07 -12.66 -8.14
C VAL A 63 1.66 -13.09 -8.57
N ASP A 64 1.41 -14.40 -8.58
CA ASP A 64 0.10 -14.96 -8.87
C ASP A 64 -0.44 -14.47 -10.23
N ASN A 65 0.36 -14.61 -11.29
CA ASN A 65 0.02 -14.18 -12.65
C ASN A 65 -0.30 -12.68 -12.75
N GLY A 66 0.28 -11.88 -11.84
CA GLY A 66 0.11 -10.43 -11.85
C GLY A 66 -1.13 -9.94 -11.11
N GLU A 67 -1.90 -10.81 -10.49
CA GLU A 67 -3.06 -10.39 -9.71
C GLU A 67 -2.67 -9.70 -8.41
N TYR A 68 -1.54 -10.10 -7.85
CA TYR A 68 -1.00 -9.56 -6.61
C TYR A 68 0.45 -9.17 -6.79
N CYS A 69 0.97 -8.40 -5.86
CA CYS A 69 2.40 -8.15 -5.82
C CYS A 69 2.88 -8.16 -4.37
N ILE A 70 4.17 -8.42 -4.23
CA ILE A 70 4.84 -8.33 -2.94
C ILE A 70 5.45 -6.95 -2.83
N LEU A 71 5.02 -6.21 -1.83
CA LEU A 71 5.60 -4.92 -1.47
C LEU A 71 6.66 -5.18 -0.41
N ARG A 72 7.93 -5.00 -0.78
CA ARG A 72 9.05 -5.23 0.14
C ARG A 72 9.65 -3.90 0.54
N VAL A 73 9.79 -3.66 1.83
CA VAL A 73 10.36 -2.42 2.36
C VAL A 73 11.67 -2.73 3.04
N THR A 74 12.70 -1.97 2.70
CA THR A 74 14.06 -2.10 3.21
C THR A 74 14.52 -0.78 3.78
N ALA A 75 14.98 -0.79 5.03
CA ALA A 75 15.46 0.43 5.68
C ALA A 75 16.94 0.36 6.07
N GLY A 76 17.42 -0.82 6.38
CA GLY A 76 18.80 -1.02 6.82
C GLY A 76 18.91 -1.43 8.28
N PRO A 77 20.14 -1.76 8.72
CA PRO A 77 20.34 -2.26 10.09
C PRO A 77 19.83 -1.31 11.16
N PRO A 78 19.31 -1.82 12.28
CA PRO A 78 19.23 -3.23 12.66
C PRO A 78 17.95 -3.93 12.21
N TYR A 79 17.25 -3.38 11.21
CA TYR A 79 15.97 -3.90 10.81
C TYR A 79 16.08 -4.86 9.63
N GLU A 80 15.34 -5.96 9.72
CA GLU A 80 15.14 -6.85 8.59
C GLU A 80 14.15 -6.22 7.64
N ASP A 81 14.18 -6.67 6.39
CA ASP A 81 13.17 -6.27 5.42
C ASP A 81 11.81 -6.80 5.85
N ILE A 82 10.77 -6.08 5.52
CA ILE A 82 9.40 -6.52 5.75
C ILE A 82 8.66 -6.48 4.42
N ALA A 83 7.74 -7.42 4.23
CA ALA A 83 7.02 -7.54 2.96
C ALA A 83 5.55 -7.79 3.21
N PHE A 84 4.74 -7.27 2.30
CA PHE A 84 3.28 -7.41 2.34
C PHE A 84 2.79 -7.86 0.98
N LYS A 85 1.80 -8.75 0.96
CA LYS A 85 1.14 -9.13 -0.27
C LYS A 85 -0.05 -8.20 -0.49
N ILE A 86 -0.06 -7.50 -1.61
CA ILE A 86 -1.09 -6.50 -1.91
C ILE A 86 -1.68 -6.77 -3.28
N VAL A 87 -2.85 -6.19 -3.53
CA VAL A 87 -3.47 -6.24 -4.85
C VAL A 87 -2.60 -5.46 -5.83
N ASN A 88 -2.40 -6.02 -7.02
CA ASN A 88 -1.56 -5.40 -8.04
C ASN A 88 -2.43 -4.62 -9.02
N ARG A 89 -2.57 -3.34 -8.76
CA ARG A 89 -3.27 -2.40 -9.64
C ARG A 89 -2.43 -1.14 -9.76
N GLU A 90 -2.70 -0.35 -10.78
CA GLU A 90 -1.96 0.88 -11.01
C GLU A 90 -2.24 1.89 -9.89
N TRP A 91 -1.17 2.48 -9.35
CA TRP A 91 -1.28 3.45 -8.25
C TRP A 91 -1.55 4.85 -8.77
N GLU A 92 -2.34 5.60 -7.99
CA GLU A 92 -2.52 7.03 -8.19
C GLU A 92 -1.43 7.77 -7.44
N TYR A 93 -0.55 8.47 -8.16
CA TYR A 93 0.63 9.11 -7.54
C TYR A 93 0.42 10.56 -7.18
N GLY A 94 -0.74 11.14 -7.43
CA GLY A 94 -0.99 12.54 -7.10
C GLY A 94 -1.12 12.75 -5.60
N TYR A 95 -0.34 13.67 -5.04
CA TYR A 95 -0.42 13.92 -3.61
C TYR A 95 -1.80 14.46 -3.20
N LYS A 96 -2.46 15.17 -4.10
CA LYS A 96 -3.82 15.65 -3.86
C LYS A 96 -4.85 14.52 -3.82
N ARG A 97 -4.48 13.34 -4.27
CA ARG A 97 -5.34 12.16 -4.27
C ARG A 97 -4.92 11.16 -3.20
N GLY A 98 -4.13 11.61 -2.23
CA GLY A 98 -3.80 10.82 -1.07
C GLY A 98 -2.49 10.04 -1.14
N PHE A 99 -1.70 10.20 -2.20
CA PHE A 99 -0.40 9.54 -2.26
C PHE A 99 0.56 10.15 -1.26
N ARG A 100 1.23 9.30 -0.50
CA ARG A 100 2.26 9.73 0.44
C ARG A 100 3.37 8.69 0.48
N CYS A 101 4.59 9.13 0.26
CA CYS A 101 5.77 8.29 0.42
C CYS A 101 6.83 9.16 1.09
N GLN A 102 6.89 9.07 2.42
CA GLN A 102 7.80 9.92 3.19
C GLN A 102 8.30 9.19 4.42
N PHE A 103 9.46 9.61 4.90
CA PHE A 103 10.03 9.13 6.15
C PHE A 103 10.23 10.32 7.07
N HIS A 104 9.42 10.39 8.13
CA HIS A 104 9.42 11.52 9.05
C HIS A 104 9.15 11.03 10.45
N ASN A 105 9.89 11.55 11.43
CA ASN A 105 9.79 11.15 12.83
C ASN A 105 9.92 9.64 13.01
N ASN A 106 10.85 9.04 12.27
CA ASN A 106 11.12 7.60 12.30
C ASN A 106 9.97 6.73 11.79
N ILE A 107 9.02 7.32 11.09
CA ILE A 107 7.88 6.59 10.51
C ILE A 107 7.96 6.68 9.00
N PHE A 108 8.01 5.52 8.36
CA PHE A 108 7.89 5.43 6.91
C PHE A 108 6.42 5.29 6.58
N GLN A 109 5.88 6.29 5.88
CA GLN A 109 4.48 6.31 5.46
C GLN A 109 4.42 6.10 3.97
N LEU A 110 3.81 5.01 3.57
CA LEU A 110 3.54 4.72 2.16
C LEU A 110 2.04 4.52 2.03
N TRP A 111 1.36 5.58 1.58
CA TRP A 111 -0.09 5.63 1.44
C TRP A 111 -0.42 5.84 -0.03
N PHE A 112 -1.30 5.00 -0.56
CA PHE A 112 -1.67 5.13 -1.96
C PHE A 112 -3.07 4.58 -2.20
N HIS A 113 -3.69 5.12 -3.23
CA HIS A 113 -4.94 4.61 -3.77
C HIS A 113 -4.69 4.11 -5.18
N PHE A 114 -5.49 3.15 -5.61
CA PHE A 114 -5.44 2.67 -6.97
C PHE A 114 -6.20 3.62 -7.88
N LYS A 115 -5.75 3.74 -9.14
CA LYS A 115 -6.48 4.49 -10.13
C LYS A 115 -7.82 3.82 -10.37
N ARG A 116 -8.86 4.65 -10.54
CA ARG A 116 -10.17 4.14 -10.89
C ARG A 116 -10.22 3.89 -12.38
N TYR A 117 -10.73 2.74 -12.76
CA TYR A 117 -11.01 2.48 -14.16
C TYR A 117 -12.27 3.24 -14.55
N ARG A 118 -12.15 4.02 -15.63
CA ARG A 118 -13.31 4.67 -16.18
C ARG A 118 -14.01 3.71 -17.12
N TYR A 119 -15.28 3.53 -16.91
CA TYR A 119 -16.09 2.71 -17.78
C TYR A 119 -16.53 3.55 -18.96
N ARG A 120 -16.07 3.19 -20.13
CA ARG A 120 -16.42 3.94 -21.32
C ARG A 120 -17.49 3.23 -22.07
N ARG A 121 -18.37 3.38 -22.11
CA ARG A 121 -19.34 2.93 -22.79
C ARG A 121 -19.69 2.53 -23.53
#